data_4c41ed059e660660b3049dff726482e0
#
_entry.id   4c41ed059e660660b3049dff726482e0
#
_cell.length_a   1.000
_cell.length_b   1.000
_cell.length_c   1.000
_cell.angle_alpha   90.00
_cell.angle_beta   90.00
_cell.angle_gamma   90.00
#
_symmetry.space_group_name_H-M   'P 1'
#
loop_
_entity.id
_entity.type
_entity.pdbx_description
1 polymer ?
#
loop_
_entity_poly.entity_id
_entity_poly.type
_entity_poly.pdbx_seq_one_letter_code
_entity_poly.pdbx_strand_id
1 'polypeptide(L)'
;VSVPDNREEAQKIVELFRPILENEKIMKVGQNIKYDIEVMRNYGVHLAGQLFDTMIAHYLIQPELQHNMDYMAETLLNYHTIHIEQLIGPKGKNQRSMRNLSPTDVYKYAAEDADITLRLKNVLEPCLKELGVDELFHNVEMPLIYVLAEMEHNGVLLDTESLKEVSKVFTARMNEIEQAIYELAG
;
A
#
# COMPACT_ATOMS: atom_id res chain seq x y z
N VAL A 1 10.91 -3.98 -8.15
CA VAL A 1 11.39 -4.45 -9.47
C VAL A 1 10.72 -3.59 -10.53
N SER A 2 11.53 -2.92 -11.38
CA SER A 2 10.99 -2.20 -12.53
C SER A 2 10.73 -3.23 -13.64
N VAL A 3 9.51 -3.23 -14.17
CA VAL A 3 9.11 -4.10 -15.26
C VAL A 3 8.76 -3.28 -16.50
N PRO A 4 9.04 -3.79 -17.73
CA PRO A 4 8.65 -3.13 -18.97
C PRO A 4 7.13 -3.00 -19.11
N ASP A 5 6.68 -2.06 -19.94
CA ASP A 5 5.25 -1.92 -20.29
C ASP A 5 4.72 -3.13 -21.10
N ASN A 6 5.62 -3.82 -21.81
CA ASN A 6 5.27 -5.05 -22.50
C ASN A 6 5.01 -6.18 -21.49
N ARG A 7 3.77 -6.68 -21.46
CA ARG A 7 3.34 -7.71 -20.51
C ARG A 7 4.14 -9.01 -20.60
N GLU A 8 4.54 -9.43 -21.79
CA GLU A 8 5.32 -10.66 -21.98
C GLU A 8 6.73 -10.54 -21.41
N GLU A 9 7.37 -9.37 -21.60
CA GLU A 9 8.69 -9.08 -21.02
C GLU A 9 8.61 -8.94 -19.51
N ALA A 10 7.58 -8.23 -19.01
CA ALA A 10 7.32 -8.11 -17.58
C ALA A 10 7.11 -9.49 -16.93
N GLN A 11 6.32 -10.38 -17.58
CA GLN A 11 6.11 -11.75 -17.11
C GLN A 11 7.42 -12.52 -16.98
N LYS A 12 8.31 -12.43 -17.97
CA LYS A 12 9.62 -13.09 -17.92
C LYS A 12 10.47 -12.64 -16.74
N ILE A 13 10.44 -11.35 -16.43
CA ILE A 13 11.16 -10.80 -15.27
C ILE A 13 10.55 -11.31 -13.96
N VAL A 14 9.21 -11.26 -13.83
CA VAL A 14 8.51 -11.73 -12.63
C VAL A 14 8.75 -13.22 -12.39
N GLU A 15 8.78 -14.04 -13.45
CA GLU A 15 9.07 -15.48 -13.36
C GLU A 15 10.44 -15.79 -12.73
N LEU A 16 11.43 -14.90 -12.88
CA LEU A 16 12.73 -15.07 -12.22
C LEU A 16 12.63 -15.01 -10.69
N PHE A 17 11.66 -14.27 -10.18
CA PHE A 17 11.42 -14.10 -8.74
C PHE A 17 10.40 -15.11 -8.18
N ARG A 18 9.64 -15.79 -9.01
CA ARG A 18 8.64 -16.80 -8.59
C ARG A 18 9.20 -17.80 -7.57
N PRO A 19 10.38 -18.43 -7.77
CA PRO A 19 10.91 -19.41 -6.81
C PRO A 19 11.15 -18.85 -5.41
N ILE A 20 11.34 -17.53 -5.28
CA ILE A 20 11.50 -16.85 -3.99
C ILE A 20 10.14 -16.45 -3.44
N LEU A 21 9.27 -15.88 -4.28
CA LEU A 21 7.97 -15.35 -3.87
C LEU A 21 7.00 -16.46 -3.43
N GLU A 22 7.03 -17.61 -4.09
CA GLU A 22 6.18 -18.78 -3.78
C GLU A 22 6.82 -19.77 -2.79
N ASN A 23 7.99 -19.46 -2.25
CA ASN A 23 8.66 -20.35 -1.31
C ASN A 23 8.10 -20.16 0.11
N GLU A 24 7.45 -21.19 0.65
CA GLU A 24 6.88 -21.18 1.99
C GLU A 24 7.91 -21.01 3.13
N LYS A 25 9.19 -21.34 2.86
CA LYS A 25 10.26 -21.24 3.87
C LYS A 25 10.90 -19.85 3.94
N ILE A 26 10.57 -18.96 3.01
CA ILE A 26 11.10 -17.61 2.95
C ILE A 26 10.01 -16.64 3.41
N MET A 27 10.28 -15.93 4.52
CA MET A 27 9.42 -14.83 4.98
C MET A 27 9.44 -13.69 3.96
N LYS A 28 8.27 -13.11 3.67
CA LYS A 28 8.14 -11.90 2.87
C LYS A 28 7.87 -10.73 3.80
N VAL A 29 8.72 -9.73 3.71
CA VAL A 29 8.61 -8.49 4.48
C VAL A 29 8.19 -7.37 3.52
N GLY A 30 7.16 -6.64 3.87
CA GLY A 30 6.65 -5.55 3.04
C GLY A 30 6.07 -4.41 3.88
N GLN A 31 5.82 -3.30 3.21
CA GLN A 31 5.08 -2.16 3.71
C GLN A 31 3.77 -2.08 2.94
N ASN A 32 2.63 -2.39 3.57
CA ASN A 32 1.35 -2.60 2.89
C ASN A 32 1.42 -3.74 1.85
N ILE A 33 1.94 -4.88 2.29
CA ILE A 33 2.25 -6.05 1.45
C ILE A 33 1.02 -6.61 0.71
N LYS A 34 -0.20 -6.28 1.16
CA LYS A 34 -1.44 -6.62 0.46
C LYS A 34 -1.43 -6.09 -0.97
N TYR A 35 -0.95 -4.87 -1.17
CA TYR A 35 -0.81 -4.27 -2.50
C TYR A 35 0.13 -5.08 -3.40
N ASP A 36 1.26 -5.54 -2.84
CA ASP A 36 2.21 -6.38 -3.59
C ASP A 36 1.61 -7.74 -3.94
N ILE A 37 0.83 -8.34 -3.06
CA ILE A 37 0.10 -9.60 -3.33
C ILE A 37 -0.83 -9.42 -4.53
N GLU A 38 -1.60 -8.36 -4.59
CA GLU A 38 -2.52 -8.09 -5.70
C GLU A 38 -1.78 -7.84 -7.01
N VAL A 39 -0.69 -7.06 -6.97
CA VAL A 39 0.14 -6.80 -8.14
C VAL A 39 0.74 -8.10 -8.68
N MET A 40 1.32 -8.94 -7.82
CA MET A 40 1.93 -10.22 -8.22
C MET A 40 0.88 -11.21 -8.74
N ARG A 41 -0.31 -11.21 -8.19
CA ARG A 41 -1.44 -12.02 -8.65
C ARG A 41 -1.81 -11.75 -10.13
N ASN A 42 -1.67 -10.51 -10.59
CA ASN A 42 -1.88 -10.17 -12.00
C ASN A 42 -0.91 -10.88 -12.95
N TYR A 43 0.22 -11.34 -12.43
CA TYR A 43 1.23 -12.14 -13.14
C TYR A 43 1.12 -13.65 -12.83
N GLY A 44 0.07 -14.07 -12.11
CA GLY A 44 -0.11 -15.47 -11.71
C GLY A 44 0.90 -15.94 -10.68
N VAL A 45 1.49 -15.04 -9.91
CA VAL A 45 2.42 -15.34 -8.81
C VAL A 45 1.69 -15.20 -7.48
N HIS A 46 1.80 -16.24 -6.64
CA HIS A 46 1.17 -16.28 -5.32
C HIS A 46 2.25 -16.18 -4.24
N LEU A 47 2.22 -15.09 -3.46
CA LEU A 47 3.11 -15.00 -2.31
C LEU A 47 2.76 -16.12 -1.32
N ALA A 48 3.77 -16.90 -0.94
CA ALA A 48 3.62 -18.00 0.01
C ALA A 48 4.58 -17.84 1.19
N GLY A 49 4.30 -18.55 2.29
CA GLY A 49 5.07 -18.48 3.52
C GLY A 49 4.64 -17.38 4.46
N GLN A 50 5.43 -17.16 5.50
CA GLN A 50 5.14 -16.17 6.52
C GLN A 50 5.26 -14.75 5.97
N LEU A 51 4.30 -13.89 6.31
CA LEU A 51 4.34 -12.47 6.00
C LEU A 51 4.79 -11.67 7.23
N PHE A 52 5.36 -10.51 6.97
CA PHE A 52 5.56 -9.45 7.94
C PHE A 52 5.27 -8.11 7.28
N ASP A 53 4.18 -7.47 7.66
CA ASP A 53 3.80 -6.14 7.20
C ASP A 53 4.19 -5.08 8.23
N THR A 54 5.09 -4.18 7.86
CA THR A 54 5.62 -3.14 8.76
C THR A 54 4.57 -2.08 9.11
N MET A 55 3.63 -1.80 8.22
CA MET A 55 2.53 -0.87 8.47
C MET A 55 1.58 -1.42 9.55
N ILE A 56 1.18 -2.68 9.43
CA ILE A 56 0.31 -3.34 10.40
C ILE A 56 1.03 -3.55 11.73
N ALA A 57 2.30 -3.93 11.72
CA ALA A 57 3.11 -4.04 12.93
C ALA A 57 3.14 -2.72 13.71
N HIS A 58 3.41 -1.61 13.03
CA HIS A 58 3.42 -0.28 13.66
C HIS A 58 2.02 0.14 14.14
N TYR A 59 0.96 -0.19 13.38
CA TYR A 59 -0.41 0.07 13.81
C TYR A 59 -0.76 -0.62 15.14
N LEU A 60 -0.36 -1.87 15.33
CA LEU A 60 -0.59 -2.59 16.58
C LEU A 60 0.21 -2.01 17.76
N ILE A 61 1.40 -1.44 17.49
CA ILE A 61 2.27 -0.87 18.52
C ILE A 61 1.82 0.55 18.90
N GLN A 62 1.47 1.38 17.92
CA GLN A 62 1.14 2.80 18.09
C GLN A 62 -0.03 3.22 17.19
N PRO A 63 -1.28 2.79 17.46
CA PRO A 63 -2.42 2.95 16.55
C PRO A 63 -2.79 4.42 16.26
N GLU A 64 -2.41 5.36 17.13
CA GLU A 64 -2.74 6.79 17.01
C GLU A 64 -1.78 7.57 16.08
N LEU A 65 -0.69 6.93 15.62
CA LEU A 65 0.34 7.59 14.82
C LEU A 65 0.15 7.34 13.32
N GLN A 66 0.99 7.97 12.51
CA GLN A 66 1.05 7.71 11.07
C GLN A 66 1.87 6.43 10.81
N HIS A 67 1.41 5.61 9.84
CA HIS A 67 2.01 4.31 9.54
C HIS A 67 2.67 4.28 8.16
N ASN A 68 2.93 5.45 7.55
CA ASN A 68 3.69 5.50 6.32
C ASN A 68 5.19 5.28 6.59
N MET A 69 5.90 4.81 5.57
CA MET A 69 7.30 4.42 5.69
C MET A 69 8.20 5.60 6.05
N ASP A 70 7.98 6.77 5.47
CA ASP A 70 8.79 7.97 5.74
C ASP A 70 8.74 8.36 7.22
N TYR A 71 7.53 8.41 7.79
CA TYR A 71 7.32 8.71 9.20
C TYR A 71 8.01 7.68 10.11
N MET A 72 7.84 6.40 9.82
CA MET A 72 8.47 5.34 10.61
C MET A 72 9.99 5.35 10.47
N ALA A 73 10.52 5.60 9.28
CA ALA A 73 11.97 5.70 9.06
C ALA A 73 12.56 6.87 9.85
N GLU A 74 11.91 8.02 9.85
CA GLU A 74 12.35 9.19 10.58
C GLU A 74 12.30 8.98 12.11
N THR A 75 11.19 8.47 12.61
CA THR A 75 10.94 8.33 14.06
C THR A 75 11.64 7.13 14.69
N LEU A 76 11.70 5.97 14.01
CA LEU A 76 12.24 4.73 14.55
C LEU A 76 13.70 4.48 14.14
N LEU A 77 14.12 4.96 12.98
CA LEU A 77 15.45 4.72 12.43
C LEU A 77 16.32 5.97 12.39
N ASN A 78 15.77 7.16 12.70
CA ASN A 78 16.41 8.47 12.52
C ASN A 78 17.00 8.61 11.09
N TYR A 79 16.19 8.24 10.08
CA TYR A 79 16.58 8.20 8.69
C TYR A 79 15.56 8.96 7.83
N HIS A 80 16.04 9.88 6.98
CA HIS A 80 15.22 10.61 6.02
C HIS A 80 15.25 9.90 4.67
N THR A 81 14.10 9.44 4.24
CA THR A 81 13.92 8.72 2.97
C THR A 81 13.89 9.64 1.76
N ILE A 82 14.07 9.09 0.59
CA ILE A 82 13.83 9.77 -0.68
C ILE A 82 12.31 9.85 -0.88
N HIS A 83 11.72 11.04 -0.78
CA HIS A 83 10.29 11.21 -1.03
C HIS A 83 9.94 11.02 -2.50
N ILE A 84 8.83 10.35 -2.76
CA ILE A 84 8.34 10.07 -4.11
C ILE A 84 8.15 11.36 -4.95
N GLU A 85 7.82 12.47 -4.32
CA GLU A 85 7.68 13.78 -4.96
C GLU A 85 8.99 14.30 -5.58
N GLN A 86 10.14 13.85 -5.10
CA GLN A 86 11.44 14.19 -5.70
C GLN A 86 11.61 13.52 -7.07
N LEU A 87 10.95 12.38 -7.31
CA LEU A 87 10.99 11.65 -8.56
C LEU A 87 9.91 12.10 -9.55
N ILE A 88 8.68 12.25 -9.08
CA ILE A 88 7.52 12.48 -9.94
C ILE A 88 6.94 13.89 -9.83
N GLY A 89 7.46 14.71 -8.93
CA GLY A 89 6.98 16.07 -8.66
C GLY A 89 5.83 16.13 -7.64
N PRO A 90 5.47 17.33 -7.18
CA PRO A 90 4.45 17.54 -6.17
C PRO A 90 3.07 17.06 -6.62
N LYS A 91 2.22 16.69 -5.66
CA LYS A 91 0.83 16.27 -5.91
C LYS A 91 0.07 17.35 -6.68
N GLY A 92 -0.59 16.96 -7.76
CA GLY A 92 -1.40 17.86 -8.60
C GLY A 92 -1.51 17.40 -10.05
N LYS A 93 -2.12 18.24 -10.88
CA LYS A 93 -2.39 17.95 -12.31
C LYS A 93 -1.12 17.68 -13.13
N ASN A 94 0.03 18.18 -12.69
CA ASN A 94 1.30 18.08 -13.40
C ASN A 94 2.21 16.97 -12.80
N GLN A 95 1.74 16.19 -11.82
CA GLN A 95 2.51 15.10 -11.26
C GLN A 95 2.74 14.02 -12.34
N ARG A 96 4.00 13.62 -12.53
CA ARG A 96 4.37 12.56 -13.48
C ARG A 96 3.99 11.20 -12.93
N SER A 97 3.79 10.22 -13.80
CA SER A 97 3.67 8.83 -13.39
C SER A 97 5.05 8.20 -13.21
N MET A 98 5.22 7.35 -12.20
CA MET A 98 6.41 6.51 -12.02
C MET A 98 6.72 5.67 -13.28
N ARG A 99 5.69 5.29 -14.04
CA ARG A 99 5.79 4.57 -15.31
C ARG A 99 6.61 5.31 -16.37
N ASN A 100 6.70 6.64 -16.28
CA ASN A 100 7.43 7.49 -17.23
C ASN A 100 8.92 7.66 -16.86
N LEU A 101 9.38 7.04 -15.77
CA LEU A 101 10.75 7.12 -15.30
C LEU A 101 11.55 5.91 -15.79
N SER A 102 12.83 6.13 -16.09
CA SER A 102 13.72 5.03 -16.43
C SER A 102 14.09 4.21 -15.18
N PRO A 103 14.44 2.92 -15.32
CA PRO A 103 14.95 2.14 -14.20
C PRO A 103 16.16 2.78 -13.49
N THR A 104 16.98 3.54 -14.22
CA THR A 104 18.12 4.27 -13.67
C THR A 104 17.74 5.46 -12.80
N ASP A 105 16.54 6.01 -12.97
CA ASP A 105 16.04 7.10 -12.13
C ASP A 105 15.39 6.58 -10.84
N VAL A 106 14.86 5.37 -10.87
CA VAL A 106 14.03 4.80 -9.80
C VAL A 106 14.81 3.85 -8.87
N TYR A 107 15.94 3.27 -9.32
CA TYR A 107 16.58 2.16 -8.61
C TYR A 107 17.02 2.49 -7.17
N LYS A 108 17.47 3.73 -6.94
CA LYS A 108 17.87 4.15 -5.59
C LYS A 108 16.69 4.19 -4.65
N TYR A 109 15.57 4.80 -5.08
CA TYR A 109 14.33 4.85 -4.34
C TYR A 109 13.82 3.44 -4.03
N ALA A 110 13.71 2.58 -5.03
CA ALA A 110 13.21 1.22 -4.85
C ALA A 110 14.13 0.34 -3.98
N ALA A 111 15.45 0.54 -4.06
CA ALA A 111 16.40 -0.16 -3.19
C ALA A 111 16.34 0.34 -1.74
N GLU A 112 16.17 1.65 -1.55
CA GLU A 112 15.98 2.27 -0.24
C GLU A 112 14.69 1.77 0.41
N ASP A 113 13.56 1.74 -0.32
CA ASP A 113 12.29 1.22 0.19
C ASP A 113 12.43 -0.21 0.73
N ALA A 114 13.15 -1.07 0.02
CA ALA A 114 13.41 -2.45 0.45
C ALA A 114 14.31 -2.51 1.70
N ASP A 115 15.39 -1.72 1.76
CA ASP A 115 16.29 -1.66 2.92
C ASP A 115 15.58 -1.13 4.16
N ILE A 116 14.87 -0.01 4.02
CA ILE A 116 14.13 0.61 5.12
C ILE A 116 13.04 -0.33 5.65
N THR A 117 12.29 -0.99 4.77
CA THR A 117 11.27 -1.97 5.17
C THR A 117 11.87 -3.10 6.01
N LEU A 118 13.02 -3.64 5.61
CA LEU A 118 13.72 -4.68 6.38
C LEU A 118 14.24 -4.16 7.72
N ARG A 119 14.79 -2.95 7.76
CA ARG A 119 15.27 -2.31 9.00
C ARG A 119 14.10 -2.04 9.96
N LEU A 120 12.97 -1.54 9.46
CA LEU A 120 11.74 -1.35 10.24
C LEU A 120 11.24 -2.67 10.84
N LYS A 121 11.21 -3.75 10.06
CA LYS A 121 10.87 -5.08 10.58
C LYS A 121 11.73 -5.47 11.78
N ASN A 122 13.04 -5.25 11.71
CA ASN A 122 13.97 -5.62 12.78
C ASN A 122 13.77 -4.81 14.07
N VAL A 123 13.23 -3.58 13.97
CA VAL A 123 12.89 -2.75 15.13
C VAL A 123 11.49 -3.10 15.66
N LEU A 124 10.52 -3.30 14.78
CA LEU A 124 9.13 -3.51 15.16
C LEU A 124 8.86 -4.91 15.75
N GLU A 125 9.52 -5.94 15.26
CA GLU A 125 9.29 -7.32 15.72
C GLU A 125 9.57 -7.52 17.23
N PRO A 126 10.66 -6.99 17.81
CA PRO A 126 10.84 -7.03 19.27
C PRO A 126 9.75 -6.27 20.03
N CYS A 127 9.29 -5.12 19.51
CA CYS A 127 8.25 -4.32 20.15
C CYS A 127 6.90 -5.04 20.19
N LEU A 128 6.53 -5.80 19.15
CA LEU A 128 5.32 -6.65 19.16
C LEU A 128 5.35 -7.66 20.30
N LYS A 129 6.50 -8.29 20.52
CA LYS A 129 6.70 -9.28 21.61
C LYS A 129 6.65 -8.62 22.98
N GLU A 130 7.31 -7.48 23.14
CA GLU A 130 7.34 -6.73 24.39
C GLU A 130 5.95 -6.25 24.82
N LEU A 131 5.11 -5.84 23.87
CA LEU A 131 3.73 -5.46 24.11
C LEU A 131 2.75 -6.63 24.19
N GLY A 132 3.19 -7.86 23.92
CA GLY A 132 2.36 -9.06 23.95
C GLY A 132 1.31 -9.13 22.85
N VAL A 133 1.54 -8.48 21.71
CA VAL A 133 0.64 -8.47 20.55
C VAL A 133 1.17 -9.26 19.35
N ASP A 134 2.27 -10.00 19.52
CA ASP A 134 2.89 -10.78 18.46
C ASP A 134 2.01 -11.97 18.01
N GLU A 135 1.28 -12.62 18.94
CA GLU A 135 0.32 -13.66 18.57
C GLU A 135 -0.84 -13.09 17.75
N LEU A 136 -1.37 -11.92 18.12
CA LEU A 136 -2.40 -11.23 17.34
C LEU A 136 -1.87 -10.90 15.93
N PHE A 137 -0.66 -10.36 15.85
CA PHE A 137 -0.02 -10.01 14.59
C PHE A 137 0.12 -11.24 13.67
N HIS A 138 0.71 -12.33 14.17
CA HIS A 138 1.02 -13.49 13.33
C HIS A 138 -0.19 -14.40 13.05
N ASN A 139 -1.12 -14.53 14.01
CA ASN A 139 -2.22 -15.50 13.92
C ASN A 139 -3.53 -14.91 13.40
N VAL A 140 -3.66 -13.58 13.43
CA VAL A 140 -4.87 -12.88 12.96
C VAL A 140 -4.54 -11.91 11.83
N GLU A 141 -3.70 -10.91 12.08
CA GLU A 141 -3.47 -9.82 11.14
C GLU A 141 -2.79 -10.28 9.84
N MET A 142 -1.74 -11.10 9.94
CA MET A 142 -1.04 -11.58 8.75
C MET A 142 -1.90 -12.51 7.87
N PRO A 143 -2.64 -13.50 8.41
CA PRO A 143 -3.60 -14.27 7.61
C PRO A 143 -4.73 -13.44 7.02
N LEU A 144 -5.20 -12.40 7.73
CA LEU A 144 -6.26 -11.52 7.25
C LEU A 144 -5.87 -10.77 5.97
N ILE A 145 -4.58 -10.47 5.77
CA ILE A 145 -4.09 -9.84 4.53
C ILE A 145 -4.52 -10.62 3.28
N TYR A 146 -4.39 -11.95 3.31
CA TYR A 146 -4.80 -12.78 2.17
C TYR A 146 -6.31 -12.75 1.93
N VAL A 147 -7.10 -12.73 3.00
CA VAL A 147 -8.57 -12.63 2.90
C VAL A 147 -8.97 -11.29 2.28
N LEU A 148 -8.37 -10.19 2.75
CA LEU A 148 -8.64 -8.86 2.22
C LEU A 148 -8.19 -8.72 0.77
N ALA A 149 -7.02 -9.24 0.40
CA ALA A 149 -6.54 -9.27 -0.97
C ALA A 149 -7.49 -10.06 -1.89
N GLU A 150 -8.05 -11.18 -1.41
CA GLU A 150 -9.05 -11.94 -2.15
C GLU A 150 -10.36 -11.16 -2.34
N MET A 151 -10.82 -10.48 -1.29
CA MET A 151 -12.02 -9.64 -1.35
C MET A 151 -11.85 -8.47 -2.34
N GLU A 152 -10.70 -7.79 -2.32
CA GLU A 152 -10.39 -6.69 -3.23
C GLU A 152 -10.26 -7.17 -4.68
N HIS A 153 -9.64 -8.33 -4.89
CA HIS A 153 -9.54 -8.93 -6.21
C HIS A 153 -10.90 -9.30 -6.81
N ASN A 154 -11.79 -9.85 -6.01
CA ASN A 154 -13.15 -10.22 -6.44
C ASN A 154 -14.01 -8.97 -6.67
N GLY A 155 -13.70 -7.87 -6.01
CA GLY A 155 -14.43 -6.63 -6.09
C GLY A 155 -15.83 -6.69 -5.47
N VAL A 156 -16.56 -5.59 -5.61
CA VAL A 156 -17.93 -5.43 -5.12
C VAL A 156 -18.82 -4.93 -6.25
N LEU A 157 -19.96 -5.59 -6.43
CA LEU A 157 -20.97 -5.12 -7.38
C LEU A 157 -21.68 -3.88 -6.82
N LEU A 158 -21.57 -2.77 -7.54
CA LEU A 158 -22.21 -1.52 -7.18
C LEU A 158 -23.52 -1.34 -7.98
N ASP A 159 -24.60 -0.99 -7.29
CA ASP A 159 -25.83 -0.51 -7.94
C ASP A 159 -25.65 0.96 -8.36
N THR A 160 -25.12 1.12 -9.56
CA THR A 160 -24.82 2.46 -10.11
C THR A 160 -26.06 3.29 -10.38
N GLU A 161 -27.21 2.67 -10.65
CA GLU A 161 -28.46 3.40 -10.89
C GLU A 161 -29.01 3.98 -9.59
N SER A 162 -29.05 3.20 -8.51
CA SER A 162 -29.40 3.72 -7.19
C SER A 162 -28.49 4.84 -6.75
N LEU A 163 -27.17 4.71 -6.97
CA LEU A 163 -26.20 5.77 -6.65
C LEU A 163 -26.44 7.06 -7.46
N LYS A 164 -26.81 6.94 -8.74
CA LYS A 164 -27.16 8.11 -9.57
C LYS A 164 -28.42 8.82 -9.05
N GLU A 165 -29.44 8.08 -8.65
CA GLU A 165 -30.67 8.67 -8.08
C GLU A 165 -30.38 9.40 -6.75
N VAL A 166 -29.63 8.78 -5.86
CA VAL A 166 -29.18 9.40 -4.60
C VAL A 166 -28.36 10.66 -4.88
N SER A 167 -27.44 10.61 -5.85
CA SER A 167 -26.65 11.77 -6.26
C SER A 167 -27.50 12.93 -6.76
N LYS A 168 -28.54 12.66 -7.58
CA LYS A 168 -29.47 13.71 -8.05
C LYS A 168 -30.20 14.37 -6.88
N VAL A 169 -30.75 13.57 -5.97
CA VAL A 169 -31.50 14.08 -4.80
C VAL A 169 -30.59 14.94 -3.91
N PHE A 170 -29.39 14.47 -3.62
CA PHE A 170 -28.44 15.22 -2.80
C PHE A 170 -27.97 16.49 -3.48
N THR A 171 -27.66 16.45 -4.78
CA THR A 171 -27.25 17.65 -5.54
C THR A 171 -28.34 18.71 -5.54
N ALA A 172 -29.60 18.33 -5.79
CA ALA A 172 -30.72 19.25 -5.72
C ALA A 172 -30.84 19.89 -4.33
N ARG A 173 -30.75 19.07 -3.27
CA ARG A 173 -30.86 19.57 -1.90
C ARG A 173 -29.69 20.46 -1.49
N MET A 174 -28.47 20.12 -1.91
CA MET A 174 -27.28 20.96 -1.70
C MET A 174 -27.46 22.33 -2.34
N ASN A 175 -27.92 22.40 -3.59
CA ASN A 175 -28.17 23.66 -4.29
C ASN A 175 -29.26 24.52 -3.61
N GLU A 176 -30.34 23.90 -3.13
CA GLU A 176 -31.38 24.62 -2.35
C GLU A 176 -30.79 25.22 -1.07
N ILE A 177 -29.98 24.43 -0.33
CA ILE A 177 -29.38 24.90 0.92
C ILE A 177 -28.36 26.01 0.65
N GLU A 178 -27.55 25.87 -0.41
CA GLU A 178 -26.57 26.86 -0.80
C GLU A 178 -27.24 28.21 -1.13
N GLN A 179 -28.33 28.19 -1.91
CA GLN A 179 -29.11 29.39 -2.20
C GLN A 179 -29.69 30.02 -0.92
N ALA A 180 -30.27 29.21 -0.05
CA ALA A 180 -30.81 29.70 1.24
C ALA A 180 -29.71 30.34 2.12
N ILE A 181 -28.50 29.79 2.13
CA ILE A 181 -27.36 30.36 2.85
C ILE A 181 -26.97 31.71 2.25
N TYR A 182 -26.89 31.84 0.93
CA TYR A 182 -26.56 33.13 0.29
C TYR A 182 -27.65 34.19 0.55
N GLU A 183 -28.93 33.84 0.53
CA GLU A 183 -30.02 34.75 0.85
C GLU A 183 -29.98 35.23 2.32
N LEU A 184 -29.56 34.37 3.27
CA LEU A 184 -29.45 34.73 4.68
C LEU A 184 -28.15 35.49 5.02
N ALA A 185 -27.09 35.28 4.25
CA ALA A 185 -25.79 35.90 4.50
C ALA A 185 -25.67 37.33 3.88
N GLY A 186 -26.47 37.65 2.89
CA GLY A 186 -26.46 38.95 2.16
C GLY A 186 -25.48 38.97 1.02
#